data_30e9ab94e34ac775aae55d184822bbc2
#
_entry.id   30e9ab94e34ac775aae55d184822bbc2
#
_cell.length_a   1.000
_cell.length_b   1.000
_cell.length_c   1.000
_cell.angle_alpha   90.00
_cell.angle_beta   90.00
_cell.angle_gamma   90.00
#
_symmetry.space_group_name_H-M   'P 1'
#
loop_
_entity.id
_entity.type
_entity.pdbx_description
1 polymer ?
#
loop_
_entity_poly.entity_id
_entity_poly.type
_entity_poly.pdbx_seq_one_letter_code
_entity_poly.pdbx_strand_id
1 'polypeptide(L)'
;MKINLTLPTSWGTCTPEQLEQICLAQQVAMRVPADQQGMAWKAECFLRLAGLELMDDVQTDEEEEKYVMVKKDSDEFRLYLWQIHSFIMDNLAFLDTHPNVVRFPYPEWECGGKKFRGPSIYLSGWTWQQYRLLKDYLDYFFKVEGMVRDNDITTSRHHDKYLKAMSMVLATLYDAETDYLDETTRLAVHGYHYRPEQSTENAKWFEDYPAVRFAVILMWWATVAMKLQKDYPKCFSSGNQKKHKIPKPQDPIAEYARTTATLEKYMGVNEQELQQESFTVVLQHLQDMIKQNEEIERMNQRMKSRK
;
A
#
# COMPACT_ATOMS: atom_id res chain seq x y z
N MET A 1 28.36 -17.54 -23.67
CA MET A 1 28.56 -16.57 -22.55
C MET A 1 27.66 -16.98 -21.40
N LYS A 2 28.12 -17.06 -20.16
CA LYS A 2 27.22 -17.31 -18.99
C LYS A 2 26.93 -15.99 -18.35
N ILE A 3 25.67 -15.59 -18.37
CA ILE A 3 25.20 -14.35 -17.70
C ILE A 3 24.76 -14.77 -16.30
N ASN A 4 25.43 -14.26 -15.27
CA ASN A 4 24.98 -14.44 -13.90
C ASN A 4 23.94 -13.37 -13.58
N LEU A 5 22.67 -13.77 -13.50
CA LEU A 5 21.57 -12.91 -13.10
C LEU A 5 21.18 -13.22 -11.65
N THR A 6 21.20 -12.22 -10.79
CA THR A 6 20.71 -12.33 -9.41
C THR A 6 19.35 -11.66 -9.36
N LEU A 7 18.29 -12.46 -9.54
CA LEU A 7 16.91 -11.99 -9.49
C LEU A 7 16.31 -12.25 -8.08
N PRO A 8 15.42 -11.39 -7.61
CA PRO A 8 14.66 -11.69 -6.40
C PRO A 8 13.72 -12.89 -6.66
N THR A 9 13.54 -13.74 -5.68
CA THR A 9 12.67 -14.93 -5.76
C THR A 9 11.38 -14.78 -4.96
N SER A 10 11.21 -13.67 -4.26
CA SER A 10 10.02 -13.36 -3.47
C SER A 10 9.92 -11.86 -3.23
N TRP A 11 8.72 -11.38 -2.89
CA TRP A 11 8.49 -10.00 -2.50
C TRP A 11 9.36 -9.56 -1.31
N GLY A 12 9.59 -10.46 -0.36
CA GLY A 12 10.38 -10.17 0.85
C GLY A 12 11.89 -10.06 0.61
N THR A 13 12.39 -10.54 -0.53
CA THR A 13 13.81 -10.44 -0.92
C THR A 13 14.10 -9.28 -1.86
N CYS A 14 13.06 -8.57 -2.34
CA CYS A 14 13.24 -7.39 -3.18
C CYS A 14 13.82 -6.23 -2.37
N THR A 15 14.82 -5.55 -2.92
CA THR A 15 15.27 -4.25 -2.42
C THR A 15 14.27 -3.15 -2.81
N PRO A 16 14.29 -1.98 -2.14
CA PRO A 16 13.46 -0.85 -2.56
C PRO A 16 13.62 -0.47 -4.04
N GLU A 17 14.85 -0.48 -4.55
CA GLU A 17 15.16 -0.19 -5.96
C GLU A 17 14.55 -1.25 -6.90
N GLN A 18 14.59 -2.52 -6.51
CA GLN A 18 13.95 -3.59 -7.29
C GLN A 18 12.42 -3.44 -7.30
N LEU A 19 11.82 -3.04 -6.18
CA LEU A 19 10.40 -2.73 -6.12
C LEU A 19 10.04 -1.52 -7.01
N GLU A 20 10.88 -0.49 -7.07
CA GLU A 20 10.72 0.62 -8.01
C GLU A 20 10.73 0.12 -9.47
N GLN A 21 11.66 -0.76 -9.83
CA GLN A 21 11.70 -1.33 -11.18
C GLN A 21 10.45 -2.16 -11.52
N ILE A 22 9.90 -2.89 -10.57
CA ILE A 22 8.65 -3.64 -10.74
C ILE A 22 7.46 -2.67 -10.96
N CYS A 23 7.38 -1.56 -10.22
CA CYS A 23 6.36 -0.54 -10.42
C CYS A 23 6.50 0.15 -11.80
N LEU A 24 7.71 0.47 -12.22
CA LEU A 24 7.96 1.06 -13.54
C LEU A 24 7.60 0.09 -14.67
N ALA A 25 7.91 -1.19 -14.51
CA ALA A 25 7.51 -2.22 -15.47
C ALA A 25 5.99 -2.31 -15.63
N GLN A 26 5.23 -2.15 -14.55
CA GLN A 26 3.77 -2.15 -14.60
C GLN A 26 3.24 -0.97 -15.42
N GLN A 27 3.82 0.22 -15.28
CA GLN A 27 3.41 1.39 -16.06
C GLN A 27 3.64 1.21 -17.56
N VAL A 28 4.72 0.52 -17.96
CA VAL A 28 4.98 0.18 -19.36
C VAL A 28 3.97 -0.84 -19.86
N ALA A 29 3.71 -1.88 -19.09
CA ALA A 29 2.76 -2.93 -19.45
C ALA A 29 1.32 -2.42 -19.61
N MET A 30 0.92 -1.36 -18.92
CA MET A 30 -0.40 -0.75 -19.09
C MET A 30 -0.65 -0.14 -20.49
N ARG A 31 0.41 0.02 -21.28
CA ARG A 31 0.30 0.57 -22.66
C ARG A 31 -0.05 -0.49 -23.71
N VAL A 32 0.00 -1.77 -23.35
CA VAL A 32 -0.39 -2.86 -24.26
C VAL A 32 -1.83 -3.32 -23.97
N PRO A 33 -2.48 -4.06 -24.93
CA PRO A 33 -3.81 -4.62 -24.74
C PRO A 33 -3.96 -5.42 -23.43
N ALA A 34 -5.13 -5.37 -22.81
CA ALA A 34 -5.36 -5.92 -21.47
C ALA A 34 -5.06 -7.43 -21.36
N ASP A 35 -5.30 -8.19 -22.40
CA ASP A 35 -5.01 -9.63 -22.49
C ASP A 35 -3.52 -9.96 -22.52
N GLN A 36 -2.68 -8.99 -22.89
CA GLN A 36 -1.22 -9.13 -22.98
C GLN A 36 -0.48 -8.50 -21.79
N GLN A 37 -1.14 -7.68 -20.99
CA GLN A 37 -0.50 -6.90 -19.91
C GLN A 37 0.25 -7.77 -18.91
N GLY A 38 -0.29 -8.92 -18.52
CA GLY A 38 0.35 -9.79 -17.54
C GLY A 38 1.71 -10.33 -17.98
N MET A 39 1.82 -10.77 -19.24
CA MET A 39 3.09 -11.26 -19.79
C MET A 39 4.05 -10.10 -20.07
N ALA A 40 3.56 -9.00 -20.63
CA ALA A 40 4.35 -7.81 -20.90
C ALA A 40 4.96 -7.25 -19.60
N TRP A 41 4.18 -7.20 -18.52
CA TRP A 41 4.67 -6.79 -17.21
C TRP A 41 5.81 -7.67 -16.71
N LYS A 42 5.64 -9.00 -16.77
CA LYS A 42 6.69 -9.93 -16.31
C LYS A 42 7.95 -9.86 -17.17
N ALA A 43 7.81 -9.73 -18.50
CA ALA A 43 8.93 -9.55 -19.38
C ALA A 43 9.70 -8.25 -19.10
N GLU A 44 8.99 -7.16 -18.90
CA GLU A 44 9.58 -5.87 -18.53
C GLU A 44 10.23 -5.92 -17.12
N CYS A 45 9.60 -6.59 -16.14
CA CYS A 45 10.21 -6.86 -14.85
C CYS A 45 11.51 -7.64 -14.97
N PHE A 46 11.53 -8.68 -15.80
CA PHE A 46 12.73 -9.47 -16.03
C PHE A 46 13.87 -8.60 -16.58
N LEU A 47 13.62 -7.85 -17.65
CA LEU A 47 14.62 -6.97 -18.27
C LEU A 47 15.19 -5.96 -17.26
N ARG A 48 14.32 -5.25 -16.55
CA ARG A 48 14.71 -4.24 -15.57
C ARG A 48 15.47 -4.81 -14.37
N LEU A 49 14.97 -5.89 -13.78
CA LEU A 49 15.60 -6.55 -12.62
C LEU A 49 16.94 -7.19 -12.99
N ALA A 50 17.11 -7.64 -14.22
CA ALA A 50 18.35 -8.18 -14.75
C ALA A 50 19.34 -7.08 -15.20
N GLY A 51 18.90 -5.80 -15.23
CA GLY A 51 19.69 -4.68 -15.76
C GLY A 51 19.94 -4.79 -17.26
N LEU A 52 18.94 -5.28 -18.02
CA LEU A 52 19.03 -5.48 -19.46
C LEU A 52 18.29 -4.35 -20.19
N GLU A 53 18.95 -3.77 -21.17
CA GLU A 53 18.34 -2.77 -22.08
C GLU A 53 17.97 -3.47 -23.38
N LEU A 54 16.71 -3.33 -23.80
CA LEU A 54 16.25 -3.80 -25.10
C LEU A 54 16.76 -2.86 -26.18
N MET A 55 17.45 -3.42 -27.19
CA MET A 55 18.04 -2.62 -28.29
C MET A 55 17.14 -2.53 -29.50
N ASP A 56 16.52 -3.65 -29.88
CA ASP A 56 15.72 -3.80 -31.09
C ASP A 56 14.42 -4.54 -30.82
N ASP A 57 13.52 -4.47 -31.78
CA ASP A 57 12.31 -5.29 -31.81
C ASP A 57 12.65 -6.78 -31.96
N VAL A 58 11.65 -7.64 -31.75
CA VAL A 58 11.76 -9.08 -31.91
C VAL A 58 12.23 -9.42 -33.32
N GLN A 59 13.33 -10.16 -33.42
CA GLN A 59 13.92 -10.66 -34.65
C GLN A 59 13.74 -12.18 -34.72
N THR A 60 13.96 -12.75 -35.92
CA THR A 60 13.91 -14.18 -36.17
C THR A 60 15.25 -14.59 -36.77
N ASP A 61 15.87 -15.66 -36.29
CA ASP A 61 17.11 -16.18 -36.82
C ASP A 61 16.91 -17.17 -37.98
N GLU A 62 17.98 -17.78 -38.45
CA GLU A 62 17.96 -18.74 -39.56
C GLU A 62 17.21 -20.05 -39.21
N GLU A 63 17.07 -20.36 -37.91
CA GLU A 63 16.35 -21.55 -37.42
C GLU A 63 14.88 -21.24 -37.08
N GLU A 64 14.39 -20.05 -37.49
CA GLU A 64 13.04 -19.52 -37.21
C GLU A 64 12.79 -19.28 -35.72
N GLU A 65 13.82 -19.24 -34.87
CA GLU A 65 13.67 -18.90 -33.45
C GLU A 65 13.64 -17.40 -33.25
N LYS A 66 12.73 -16.96 -32.38
CA LYS A 66 12.53 -15.53 -32.06
C LYS A 66 13.46 -15.10 -30.93
N TYR A 67 14.15 -14.00 -31.13
CA TYR A 67 15.05 -13.40 -30.16
C TYR A 67 14.94 -11.88 -30.12
N VAL A 68 15.50 -11.28 -29.08
CA VAL A 68 15.73 -9.84 -28.95
C VAL A 68 17.20 -9.58 -28.74
N MET A 69 17.68 -8.47 -29.25
CA MET A 69 19.02 -7.97 -28.88
C MET A 69 18.90 -7.18 -27.59
N VAL A 70 19.72 -7.54 -26.61
CA VAL A 70 19.78 -6.87 -25.32
C VAL A 70 21.21 -6.46 -25.01
N LYS A 71 21.33 -5.38 -24.26
CA LYS A 71 22.59 -4.84 -23.76
C LYS A 71 22.63 -4.92 -22.25
N LYS A 72 23.76 -5.34 -21.72
CA LYS A 72 24.09 -5.24 -20.30
C LYS A 72 25.47 -4.63 -20.16
N ASP A 73 25.54 -3.48 -19.49
CA ASP A 73 26.76 -2.66 -19.40
C ASP A 73 27.30 -2.30 -20.81
N SER A 74 28.41 -2.90 -21.24
CA SER A 74 29.00 -2.73 -22.58
C SER A 74 28.78 -3.92 -23.52
N ASP A 75 28.19 -5.00 -23.05
CA ASP A 75 28.06 -6.24 -23.79
C ASP A 75 26.69 -6.37 -24.44
N GLU A 76 26.66 -6.68 -25.72
CA GLU A 76 25.47 -6.94 -26.51
C GLU A 76 25.33 -8.43 -26.79
N PHE A 77 24.15 -8.99 -26.63
CA PHE A 77 23.89 -10.40 -26.87
C PHE A 77 22.45 -10.69 -27.26
N ARG A 78 22.26 -11.85 -27.92
CA ARG A 78 20.93 -12.35 -28.26
C ARG A 78 20.31 -13.01 -27.03
N LEU A 79 19.05 -12.74 -26.81
CA LEU A 79 18.24 -13.41 -25.79
C LEU A 79 16.98 -13.97 -26.46
N TYR A 80 16.87 -15.28 -26.53
CA TYR A 80 15.74 -15.94 -27.16
C TYR A 80 14.47 -15.81 -26.31
N LEU A 81 13.32 -15.68 -26.94
CA LEU A 81 12.07 -15.52 -26.22
C LEU A 81 11.75 -16.69 -25.29
N TRP A 82 12.12 -17.90 -25.68
CA TRP A 82 11.96 -19.07 -24.81
C TRP A 82 12.85 -19.01 -23.55
N GLN A 83 14.05 -18.42 -23.64
CA GLN A 83 14.91 -18.18 -22.47
C GLN A 83 14.27 -17.15 -21.53
N ILE A 84 13.76 -16.05 -22.08
CA ILE A 84 13.01 -15.04 -21.28
C ILE A 84 11.85 -15.72 -20.55
N HIS A 85 11.07 -16.52 -21.27
CA HIS A 85 9.94 -17.24 -20.69
C HIS A 85 10.39 -18.20 -19.56
N SER A 86 11.46 -19.00 -19.77
CA SER A 86 12.01 -19.88 -18.74
C SER A 86 12.45 -19.09 -17.50
N PHE A 87 13.22 -18.02 -17.69
CA PHE A 87 13.66 -17.16 -16.58
C PHE A 87 12.49 -16.57 -15.78
N ILE A 88 11.42 -16.12 -16.47
CA ILE A 88 10.21 -15.61 -15.83
C ILE A 88 9.56 -16.71 -14.99
N MET A 89 9.36 -17.89 -15.54
CA MET A 89 8.71 -19.01 -14.85
C MET A 89 9.53 -19.50 -13.64
N ASP A 90 10.85 -19.54 -13.77
CA ASP A 90 11.72 -20.06 -12.72
C ASP A 90 11.97 -19.06 -11.58
N ASN A 91 11.99 -17.75 -11.87
CA ASN A 91 12.44 -16.75 -10.90
C ASN A 91 11.37 -15.72 -10.53
N LEU A 92 10.41 -15.42 -11.40
CA LEU A 92 9.45 -14.34 -11.20
C LEU A 92 8.01 -14.84 -10.93
N ALA A 93 7.84 -16.13 -10.60
CA ALA A 93 6.53 -16.69 -10.25
C ALA A 93 5.88 -15.97 -9.04
N PHE A 94 6.67 -15.36 -8.16
CA PHE A 94 6.16 -14.60 -7.04
C PHE A 94 5.33 -13.37 -7.47
N LEU A 95 5.54 -12.82 -8.68
CA LEU A 95 4.75 -11.73 -9.23
C LEU A 95 3.27 -12.09 -9.42
N ASP A 96 2.94 -13.39 -9.53
CA ASP A 96 1.54 -13.86 -9.59
C ASP A 96 0.84 -13.84 -8.23
N THR A 97 1.57 -13.57 -7.17
CA THR A 97 1.04 -13.49 -5.80
C THR A 97 0.84 -12.04 -5.36
N HIS A 98 0.01 -11.84 -4.35
CA HIS A 98 -0.10 -10.51 -3.76
C HIS A 98 1.25 -10.03 -3.20
N PRO A 99 1.57 -8.74 -3.36
CA PRO A 99 2.76 -8.16 -2.75
C PRO A 99 2.82 -8.44 -1.25
N ASN A 100 3.99 -8.88 -0.77
CA ASN A 100 4.25 -9.13 0.64
C ASN A 100 5.49 -8.36 1.09
N VAL A 101 5.39 -7.03 1.03
CA VAL A 101 6.44 -6.09 1.43
C VAL A 101 6.26 -5.78 2.91
N VAL A 102 6.93 -6.55 3.79
CA VAL A 102 6.73 -6.48 5.25
C VAL A 102 7.35 -5.23 5.87
N ARG A 103 8.56 -4.87 5.42
CA ARG A 103 9.27 -3.70 5.94
C ARG A 103 8.87 -2.45 5.16
N PHE A 104 8.78 -1.33 5.86
CA PHE A 104 8.60 -0.05 5.17
C PHE A 104 9.81 0.22 4.26
N PRO A 105 9.58 0.48 2.96
CA PRO A 105 10.67 0.47 1.98
C PRO A 105 11.63 1.66 2.11
N TYR A 106 11.15 2.80 2.59
CA TYR A 106 11.90 4.05 2.70
C TYR A 106 11.82 4.61 4.12
N PRO A 107 12.57 4.02 5.08
CA PRO A 107 12.47 4.38 6.50
C PRO A 107 12.84 5.84 6.80
N GLU A 108 13.58 6.48 5.91
CA GLU A 108 14.01 7.87 6.06
C GLU A 108 13.75 8.67 4.80
N TRP A 109 13.36 9.93 4.98
CA TRP A 109 13.23 10.93 3.94
C TRP A 109 13.87 12.24 4.39
N GLU A 110 14.68 12.87 3.53
CA GLU A 110 15.28 14.17 3.80
C GLU A 110 14.91 15.14 2.69
N CYS A 111 14.38 16.30 3.08
CA CYS A 111 14.03 17.36 2.17
C CYS A 111 14.20 18.72 2.86
N GLY A 112 14.85 19.67 2.17
CA GLY A 112 15.07 21.03 2.68
C GLY A 112 15.77 21.11 4.03
N GLY A 113 16.67 20.16 4.32
CA GLY A 113 17.39 20.06 5.60
C GLY A 113 16.56 19.51 6.75
N LYS A 114 15.33 19.08 6.49
CA LYS A 114 14.50 18.35 7.46
C LYS A 114 14.59 16.85 7.19
N LYS A 115 14.70 16.09 8.27
CA LYS A 115 14.68 14.64 8.25
C LYS A 115 13.35 14.12 8.78
N PHE A 116 12.84 13.12 8.11
CA PHE A 116 11.59 12.45 8.44
C PHE A 116 11.83 10.96 8.56
N ARG A 117 11.16 10.33 9.50
CA ARG A 117 11.20 8.88 9.70
C ARG A 117 9.85 8.25 9.39
N GLY A 118 9.88 7.22 8.57
CA GLY A 118 8.72 6.42 8.23
C GLY A 118 8.32 5.44 9.34
N PRO A 119 7.18 4.76 9.18
CA PRO A 119 6.67 3.82 10.16
C PRO A 119 7.61 2.63 10.36
N SER A 120 7.56 2.06 11.55
CA SER A 120 8.17 0.77 11.85
C SER A 120 7.35 -0.39 11.26
N ILE A 121 7.71 -1.63 11.59
CA ILE A 121 7.00 -2.82 11.11
C ILE A 121 5.50 -2.72 11.48
N TYR A 122 4.62 -2.80 10.48
CA TYR A 122 3.16 -2.88 10.60
C TYR A 122 2.51 -1.77 11.45
N LEU A 123 3.00 -0.53 11.37
CA LEU A 123 2.46 0.61 12.11
C LEU A 123 2.53 0.45 13.64
N SER A 124 3.52 -0.28 14.16
CA SER A 124 3.68 -0.40 15.60
C SER A 124 3.95 0.99 16.22
N GLY A 125 3.32 1.28 17.36
CA GLY A 125 3.40 2.58 18.03
C GLY A 125 2.49 3.68 17.45
N TRP A 126 1.63 3.38 16.49
CA TRP A 126 0.69 4.34 15.92
C TRP A 126 -0.53 4.54 16.84
N THR A 127 -1.03 5.77 16.85
CA THR A 127 -2.29 6.10 17.53
C THR A 127 -3.50 5.79 16.63
N TRP A 128 -4.66 5.63 17.25
CA TRP A 128 -5.93 5.46 16.54
C TRP A 128 -6.21 6.64 15.60
N GLN A 129 -5.95 7.86 16.05
CA GLN A 129 -6.14 9.06 15.24
C GLN A 129 -5.25 9.06 13.99
N GLN A 130 -3.95 8.75 14.14
CA GLN A 130 -3.00 8.70 13.03
C GLN A 130 -3.42 7.65 11.99
N TYR A 131 -3.79 6.45 12.44
CA TYR A 131 -4.28 5.39 11.57
C TYR A 131 -5.54 5.80 10.79
N ARG A 132 -6.51 6.43 11.48
CA ARG A 132 -7.74 6.90 10.85
C ARG A 132 -7.47 7.97 9.80
N LEU A 133 -6.64 8.94 10.14
CA LEU A 133 -6.29 10.03 9.22
C LEU A 133 -5.56 9.50 7.99
N LEU A 134 -4.65 8.54 8.16
CA LEU A 134 -4.01 7.86 7.04
C LEU A 134 -5.04 7.18 6.14
N LYS A 135 -5.99 6.46 6.72
CA LYS A 135 -7.04 5.79 5.95
C LYS A 135 -7.88 6.79 5.15
N ASP A 136 -8.29 7.89 5.77
CA ASP A 136 -9.09 8.92 5.10
C ASP A 136 -8.32 9.58 3.95
N TYR A 137 -7.02 9.84 4.11
CA TYR A 137 -6.18 10.38 3.03
C TYR A 137 -5.91 9.35 1.92
N LEU A 138 -5.76 8.07 2.24
CA LEU A 138 -5.64 7.02 1.23
C LEU A 138 -6.95 6.85 0.44
N ASP A 139 -8.11 6.85 1.11
CA ASP A 139 -9.41 6.78 0.45
C ASP A 139 -9.61 8.00 -0.48
N TYR A 140 -9.19 9.19 -0.05
CA TYR A 140 -9.20 10.38 -0.88
C TYR A 140 -8.23 10.26 -2.06
N PHE A 141 -7.00 9.77 -1.83
CA PHE A 141 -6.01 9.55 -2.86
C PHE A 141 -6.53 8.60 -3.95
N PHE A 142 -7.05 7.43 -3.59
CA PHE A 142 -7.58 6.47 -4.55
C PHE A 142 -8.79 7.01 -5.33
N LYS A 143 -9.60 7.85 -4.69
CA LYS A 143 -10.69 8.55 -5.38
C LYS A 143 -10.17 9.53 -6.43
N VAL A 144 -9.14 10.29 -6.12
CA VAL A 144 -8.49 11.24 -7.05
C VAL A 144 -7.80 10.49 -8.18
N GLU A 145 -7.05 9.42 -7.86
CA GLU A 145 -6.37 8.57 -8.84
C GLU A 145 -7.39 7.96 -9.84
N GLY A 146 -8.51 7.43 -9.35
CA GLY A 146 -9.58 6.92 -10.20
C GLY A 146 -10.13 7.99 -11.14
N MET A 147 -10.34 9.21 -10.65
CA MET A 147 -10.80 10.33 -11.50
C MET A 147 -9.78 10.71 -12.58
N VAL A 148 -8.48 10.67 -12.27
CA VAL A 148 -7.43 10.94 -13.25
C VAL A 148 -7.38 9.86 -14.31
N ARG A 149 -7.45 8.60 -13.92
CA ARG A 149 -7.39 7.45 -14.83
C ARG A 149 -8.60 7.36 -15.76
N ASP A 150 -9.81 7.54 -15.22
CA ASP A 150 -11.07 7.32 -15.97
C ASP A 150 -11.38 8.44 -16.95
N ASN A 151 -10.83 9.64 -16.75
CA ASN A 151 -11.15 10.81 -17.58
C ASN A 151 -10.04 11.19 -18.57
N ASP A 152 -8.93 10.49 -18.60
CA ASP A 152 -7.76 10.82 -19.43
C ASP A 152 -7.35 12.32 -19.31
N ILE A 153 -7.64 12.92 -18.13
CA ILE A 153 -7.54 14.34 -17.91
C ILE A 153 -6.15 14.65 -17.37
N THR A 154 -5.25 14.97 -18.26
CA THR A 154 -3.95 15.60 -17.98
C THR A 154 -4.09 17.11 -17.66
N THR A 155 -5.21 17.55 -17.10
CA THR A 155 -5.32 18.94 -16.68
C THR A 155 -4.47 19.19 -15.44
N SER A 156 -3.72 20.29 -15.43
CA SER A 156 -2.89 20.72 -14.29
C SER A 156 -3.63 20.63 -12.95
N ARG A 157 -4.91 20.98 -12.92
CA ARG A 157 -5.74 20.95 -11.71
C ARG A 157 -5.93 19.55 -11.10
N HIS A 158 -5.98 18.48 -11.91
CA HIS A 158 -6.12 17.13 -11.41
C HIS A 158 -4.77 16.58 -10.96
N HIS A 159 -3.71 16.95 -11.64
CA HIS A 159 -2.34 16.66 -11.23
C HIS A 159 -2.03 17.28 -9.86
N ASP A 160 -2.37 18.55 -9.65
CA ASP A 160 -2.17 19.23 -8.37
C ASP A 160 -2.96 18.54 -7.23
N LYS A 161 -4.19 18.10 -7.50
CA LYS A 161 -4.96 17.32 -6.52
C LYS A 161 -4.33 15.98 -6.19
N TYR A 162 -3.79 15.30 -7.21
CA TYR A 162 -3.08 14.03 -7.02
C TYR A 162 -1.85 14.22 -6.14
N LEU A 163 -0.98 15.20 -6.48
CA LEU A 163 0.21 15.51 -5.70
C LEU A 163 -0.15 15.89 -4.26
N LYS A 164 -1.17 16.73 -4.07
CA LYS A 164 -1.63 17.11 -2.73
C LYS A 164 -2.13 15.90 -1.93
N ALA A 165 -2.91 15.02 -2.55
CA ALA A 165 -3.38 13.80 -1.88
C ALA A 165 -2.23 12.88 -1.49
N MET A 166 -1.26 12.66 -2.40
CA MET A 166 -0.04 11.92 -2.15
C MET A 166 0.77 12.51 -0.99
N SER A 167 0.99 13.83 -1.01
CA SER A 167 1.74 14.54 0.04
C SER A 167 1.10 14.42 1.42
N MET A 168 -0.24 14.43 1.51
CA MET A 168 -0.96 14.26 2.76
C MET A 168 -0.82 12.82 3.31
N VAL A 169 -0.87 11.81 2.44
CA VAL A 169 -0.60 10.42 2.83
C VAL A 169 0.83 10.28 3.38
N LEU A 170 1.82 10.80 2.66
CA LEU A 170 3.22 10.76 3.06
C LEU A 170 3.47 11.51 4.38
N ALA A 171 2.94 12.72 4.52
CA ALA A 171 3.08 13.51 5.73
C ALA A 171 2.39 12.89 6.96
N THR A 172 1.47 11.94 6.75
CA THR A 172 0.87 11.16 7.84
C THR A 172 1.68 9.92 8.16
N LEU A 173 2.38 9.36 7.15
CA LEU A 173 3.26 8.19 7.31
C LEU A 173 4.59 8.56 7.98
N TYR A 174 5.10 9.75 7.71
CA TYR A 174 6.42 10.19 8.16
C TYR A 174 6.31 11.20 9.29
N ASP A 175 7.03 10.94 10.36
CA ASP A 175 7.20 11.88 11.47
C ASP A 175 8.48 12.71 11.28
N ALA A 176 8.44 14.00 11.57
CA ALA A 176 9.65 14.82 11.60
C ALA A 176 10.60 14.35 12.71
N GLU A 177 11.90 14.33 12.44
CA GLU A 177 12.91 13.85 13.41
C GLU A 177 12.89 14.66 14.73
N THR A 178 12.50 15.93 14.68
CA THR A 178 12.31 16.79 15.85
C THR A 178 11.16 16.35 16.76
N ASP A 179 10.20 15.59 16.22
CA ASP A 179 9.05 15.08 16.93
C ASP A 179 9.32 13.64 17.46
N TYR A 180 10.48 13.10 17.13
CA TYR A 180 10.92 11.76 17.48
C TYR A 180 11.69 11.80 18.81
N LEU A 181 11.00 11.62 19.89
CA LEU A 181 11.63 11.17 21.10
C LEU A 181 11.99 9.69 20.88
N ASP A 182 13.27 9.34 20.98
CA ASP A 182 13.88 8.01 20.89
C ASP A 182 12.92 6.82 20.62
N GLU A 183 13.27 5.92 19.69
CA GLU A 183 12.45 4.76 19.28
C GLU A 183 12.02 3.88 20.45
N THR A 184 12.89 3.77 21.49
CA THR A 184 12.60 3.14 22.78
C THR A 184 11.53 3.90 23.57
N THR A 185 11.53 5.21 23.48
CA THR A 185 10.58 6.09 24.17
C THR A 185 9.23 6.11 23.47
N ARG A 186 9.20 5.98 22.13
CA ARG A 186 7.96 5.84 21.36
C ARG A 186 7.20 4.55 21.69
N LEU A 187 7.92 3.47 21.97
CA LEU A 187 7.36 2.17 22.35
C LEU A 187 7.04 2.10 23.86
N ALA A 188 7.79 2.82 24.71
CA ALA A 188 7.72 2.71 26.17
C ALA A 188 6.89 3.80 26.82
N VAL A 189 6.70 4.94 26.19
CA VAL A 189 5.94 6.05 26.74
C VAL A 189 4.64 6.19 25.99
N HIS A 190 3.52 6.00 26.66
CA HIS A 190 2.16 6.37 26.25
C HIS A 190 2.00 7.88 25.96
N GLY A 191 2.99 8.51 25.33
CA GLY A 191 3.12 9.96 25.23
C GLY A 191 3.40 10.52 23.85
N TYR A 192 3.44 9.70 22.78
CA TYR A 192 3.46 10.26 21.44
C TYR A 192 2.06 10.81 21.12
N HIS A 193 1.92 12.11 21.17
CA HIS A 193 0.70 12.81 20.80
C HIS A 193 0.78 13.18 19.32
N TYR A 194 0.27 12.30 18.45
CA TYR A 194 0.07 12.67 17.06
C TYR A 194 -0.89 13.84 16.95
N ARG A 195 -0.48 14.89 16.25
CA ARG A 195 -1.31 16.06 15.97
C ARG A 195 -1.71 16.07 14.50
N PRO A 196 -3.01 16.08 14.16
CA PRO A 196 -3.49 16.09 12.76
C PRO A 196 -2.92 17.25 11.94
N GLU A 197 -2.65 18.38 12.59
CA GLU A 197 -2.06 19.57 11.99
C GLU A 197 -0.67 19.30 11.43
N GLN A 198 0.11 18.38 12.03
CA GLN A 198 1.44 18.00 11.56
C GLN A 198 1.42 17.48 10.13
N SER A 199 0.41 16.65 9.76
CA SER A 199 0.30 16.16 8.39
C SER A 199 0.09 17.29 7.41
N THR A 200 -0.73 18.30 7.76
CA THR A 200 -0.95 19.47 6.91
C THR A 200 0.31 20.35 6.81
N GLU A 201 0.98 20.58 7.93
CA GLU A 201 2.21 21.39 7.99
C GLU A 201 3.38 20.72 7.25
N ASN A 202 3.48 19.40 7.34
CA ASN A 202 4.55 18.63 6.75
C ASN A 202 4.30 18.27 5.28
N ALA A 203 3.07 18.32 4.78
CA ALA A 203 2.73 17.92 3.41
C ALA A 203 3.60 18.61 2.33
N LYS A 204 3.93 19.89 2.52
CA LYS A 204 4.79 20.65 1.61
C LYS A 204 6.18 20.05 1.38
N TRP A 205 6.69 19.25 2.32
CA TRP A 205 8.00 18.61 2.22
C TRP A 205 7.97 17.32 1.37
N PHE A 206 6.78 16.91 0.93
CA PHE A 206 6.54 15.72 0.12
C PHE A 206 5.96 16.02 -1.26
N GLU A 207 5.87 17.30 -1.66
CA GLU A 207 5.32 17.68 -2.98
C GLU A 207 6.17 17.14 -4.13
N ASP A 208 7.50 17.09 -3.94
CA ASP A 208 8.46 16.57 -4.93
C ASP A 208 8.84 15.09 -4.67
N TYR A 209 8.08 14.38 -3.84
CA TYR A 209 8.38 12.98 -3.56
C TYR A 209 8.20 12.13 -4.83
N PRO A 210 9.16 11.24 -5.17
CA PRO A 210 9.09 10.47 -6.41
C PRO A 210 7.84 9.57 -6.45
N ALA A 211 7.01 9.72 -7.48
CA ALA A 211 5.76 8.95 -7.61
C ALA A 211 5.99 7.43 -7.64
N VAL A 212 7.12 6.97 -8.22
CA VAL A 212 7.48 5.54 -8.23
C VAL A 212 7.73 5.01 -6.81
N ARG A 213 8.38 5.79 -5.94
CA ARG A 213 8.58 5.42 -4.53
C ARG A 213 7.26 5.38 -3.78
N PHE A 214 6.36 6.33 -4.07
CA PHE A 214 5.02 6.30 -3.50
C PHE A 214 4.24 5.05 -3.93
N ALA A 215 4.35 4.61 -5.20
CA ALA A 215 3.76 3.35 -5.65
C ALA A 215 4.29 2.13 -4.84
N VAL A 216 5.59 2.11 -4.53
CA VAL A 216 6.17 1.07 -3.66
C VAL A 216 5.62 1.16 -2.22
N ILE A 217 5.41 2.36 -1.69
CA ILE A 217 4.73 2.55 -0.39
C ILE A 217 3.30 2.00 -0.42
N LEU A 218 2.57 2.20 -1.52
CA LEU A 218 1.23 1.62 -1.67
C LEU A 218 1.25 0.08 -1.70
N MET A 219 2.28 -0.55 -2.28
CA MET A 219 2.46 -2.01 -2.21
C MET A 219 2.71 -2.47 -0.76
N TRP A 220 3.53 -1.75 -0.01
CA TRP A 220 3.70 -2.00 1.42
C TRP A 220 2.39 -1.83 2.18
N TRP A 221 1.63 -0.77 1.91
CA TRP A 221 0.33 -0.55 2.53
C TRP A 221 -0.66 -1.69 2.25
N ALA A 222 -0.68 -2.20 1.02
CA ALA A 222 -1.50 -3.36 0.67
C ALA A 222 -1.15 -4.58 1.56
N THR A 223 0.13 -4.81 1.84
CA THR A 223 0.60 -5.86 2.77
C THR A 223 0.11 -5.60 4.20
N VAL A 224 0.20 -4.36 4.69
CA VAL A 224 -0.31 -3.96 6.01
C VAL A 224 -1.82 -4.18 6.10
N ALA A 225 -2.57 -3.74 5.09
CA ALA A 225 -4.02 -3.88 5.04
C ALA A 225 -4.47 -5.35 5.07
N MET A 226 -3.79 -6.23 4.30
CA MET A 226 -4.06 -7.68 4.33
C MET A 226 -3.77 -8.28 5.71
N LYS A 227 -2.69 -7.86 6.36
CA LYS A 227 -2.38 -8.32 7.72
C LYS A 227 -3.43 -7.85 8.71
N LEU A 228 -3.84 -6.60 8.68
CA LEU A 228 -4.90 -6.08 9.54
C LEU A 228 -6.22 -6.83 9.33
N GLN A 229 -6.58 -7.12 8.08
CA GLN A 229 -7.76 -7.92 7.76
C GLN A 229 -7.67 -9.34 8.31
N LYS A 230 -6.48 -9.95 8.30
CA LYS A 230 -6.24 -11.29 8.85
C LYS A 230 -6.29 -11.28 10.38
N ASP A 231 -5.67 -10.29 11.03
CA ASP A 231 -5.56 -10.21 12.48
C ASP A 231 -6.87 -9.72 13.13
N TYR A 232 -7.61 -8.84 12.45
CA TYR A 232 -8.88 -8.26 12.92
C TYR A 232 -10.03 -8.51 11.93
N PRO A 233 -10.36 -9.77 11.61
CA PRO A 233 -11.30 -10.09 10.52
C PRO A 233 -12.70 -9.51 10.72
N LYS A 234 -13.13 -9.28 11.97
CA LYS A 234 -14.44 -8.68 12.23
C LYS A 234 -14.48 -7.18 11.92
N CYS A 235 -13.35 -6.48 12.06
CA CYS A 235 -13.28 -5.05 11.76
C CYS A 235 -13.22 -4.77 10.25
N PHE A 236 -12.68 -5.71 9.46
CA PHE A 236 -12.42 -5.54 8.02
C PHE A 236 -13.22 -6.48 7.12
N SER A 237 -14.00 -7.41 7.68
CA SER A 237 -14.91 -8.18 6.84
C SER A 237 -15.96 -7.22 6.27
N SER A 238 -15.98 -7.08 4.96
CA SER A 238 -17.21 -6.67 4.27
C SER A 238 -18.25 -7.72 4.64
N GLY A 239 -19.03 -7.43 5.68
CA GLY A 239 -20.01 -8.37 6.20
C GLY A 239 -20.77 -8.97 5.03
N ASN A 240 -21.06 -10.26 5.07
CA ASN A 240 -22.11 -10.89 4.28
C ASN A 240 -23.39 -10.09 4.54
N GLN A 241 -23.47 -8.89 3.98
CA GLN A 241 -24.69 -8.12 3.92
C GLN A 241 -25.62 -9.00 3.09
N LYS A 242 -26.36 -9.85 3.80
CA LYS A 242 -27.60 -10.41 3.27
C LYS A 242 -28.19 -9.26 2.46
N LYS A 243 -28.52 -9.52 1.19
CA LYS A 243 -29.13 -8.59 0.21
C LYS A 243 -30.34 -7.85 0.79
N HIS A 244 -30.13 -7.05 1.80
CA HIS A 244 -31.09 -6.13 2.36
C HIS A 244 -30.74 -4.76 1.80
N LYS A 245 -31.63 -4.28 0.91
CA LYS A 245 -31.81 -2.90 0.43
C LYS A 245 -30.51 -2.09 0.50
N ILE A 246 -29.98 -1.69 -0.66
CA ILE A 246 -28.84 -0.77 -0.78
C ILE A 246 -28.89 0.22 0.38
N PRO A 247 -27.95 0.15 1.36
CA PRO A 247 -27.93 1.13 2.42
C PRO A 247 -27.84 2.49 1.75
N LYS A 248 -28.67 3.44 2.18
CA LYS A 248 -28.46 4.85 1.81
C LYS A 248 -26.98 5.16 2.13
N PRO A 249 -26.26 5.90 1.26
CA PRO A 249 -24.90 6.30 1.55
C PRO A 249 -24.91 6.93 2.95
N GLN A 250 -24.25 6.25 3.90
CA GLN A 250 -24.15 6.76 5.26
C GLN A 250 -23.21 7.96 5.19
N ASP A 251 -23.62 9.03 5.85
CA ASP A 251 -22.76 10.20 6.02
C ASP A 251 -21.50 9.75 6.79
N PRO A 252 -20.29 9.83 6.19
CA PRO A 252 -19.06 9.37 6.82
C PRO A 252 -18.81 10.02 8.18
N ILE A 253 -19.23 11.29 8.34
CA ILE A 253 -19.10 12.04 9.59
C ILE A 253 -20.03 11.45 10.66
N ALA A 254 -21.26 11.13 10.30
CA ALA A 254 -22.21 10.51 11.23
C ALA A 254 -21.80 9.09 11.61
N GLU A 255 -21.19 8.33 10.71
CA GLU A 255 -20.65 6.99 10.99
C GLU A 255 -19.44 7.10 11.94
N TYR A 256 -18.56 8.06 11.69
CA TYR A 256 -17.44 8.36 12.57
C TYR A 256 -17.92 8.66 13.99
N ALA A 257 -18.82 9.62 14.13
CA ALA A 257 -19.34 10.03 15.44
C ALA A 257 -19.97 8.86 16.21
N ARG A 258 -20.74 8.00 15.54
CA ARG A 258 -21.33 6.80 16.17
C ARG A 258 -20.27 5.80 16.61
N THR A 259 -19.28 5.52 15.77
CA THR A 259 -18.21 4.57 16.10
C THR A 259 -17.39 5.10 17.28
N THR A 260 -17.03 6.37 17.28
CA THR A 260 -16.30 7.04 18.35
C THR A 260 -17.08 6.97 19.66
N ALA A 261 -18.35 7.42 19.68
CA ALA A 261 -19.19 7.39 20.88
C ALA A 261 -19.41 5.97 21.42
N THR A 262 -19.47 4.96 20.53
CA THR A 262 -19.61 3.57 20.95
C THR A 262 -18.34 3.05 21.59
N LEU A 263 -17.17 3.37 21.02
CA LEU A 263 -15.86 3.00 21.56
C LEU A 263 -15.57 3.69 22.89
N GLU A 264 -15.84 4.99 23.01
CA GLU A 264 -15.73 5.75 24.27
C GLU A 264 -16.51 5.05 25.39
N LYS A 265 -17.76 4.72 25.11
CA LYS A 265 -18.60 4.03 26.09
C LYS A 265 -18.09 2.63 26.42
N TYR A 266 -17.60 1.87 25.45
CA TYR A 266 -17.12 0.51 25.64
C TYR A 266 -15.79 0.47 26.38
N MET A 267 -14.86 1.37 26.05
CA MET A 267 -13.54 1.44 26.65
C MET A 267 -13.51 2.26 27.94
N GLY A 268 -14.53 3.08 28.22
CA GLY A 268 -14.58 3.95 29.40
C GLY A 268 -13.63 5.13 29.32
N VAL A 269 -13.28 5.58 28.12
CA VAL A 269 -12.38 6.70 27.83
C VAL A 269 -13.12 7.83 27.14
N ASN A 270 -12.60 9.05 27.16
CA ASN A 270 -13.13 10.15 26.37
C ASN A 270 -12.52 10.16 24.95
N GLU A 271 -13.07 11.01 24.06
CA GLU A 271 -12.63 11.08 22.67
C GLU A 271 -11.13 11.40 22.54
N GLN A 272 -10.62 12.31 23.36
CA GLN A 272 -9.22 12.70 23.30
C GLN A 272 -8.28 11.56 23.71
N GLU A 273 -8.63 10.81 24.74
CA GLU A 273 -7.91 9.61 25.17
C GLU A 273 -8.00 8.52 24.09
N LEU A 274 -9.19 8.28 23.53
CA LEU A 274 -9.39 7.31 22.45
C LEU A 274 -8.53 7.63 21.22
N GLN A 275 -8.43 8.90 20.83
CA GLN A 275 -7.65 9.34 19.68
C GLN A 275 -6.14 9.03 19.86
N GLN A 276 -5.65 9.13 21.08
CA GLN A 276 -4.23 8.88 21.41
C GLN A 276 -3.94 7.42 21.79
N GLU A 277 -4.97 6.59 21.91
CA GLU A 277 -4.79 5.16 22.21
C GLU A 277 -4.14 4.43 21.03
N SER A 278 -3.41 3.36 21.33
CA SER A 278 -2.83 2.49 20.29
C SER A 278 -3.92 1.95 19.37
N PHE A 279 -3.75 2.14 18.06
CA PHE A 279 -4.75 1.68 17.09
C PHE A 279 -5.00 0.16 17.15
N THR A 280 -3.98 -0.63 17.51
CA THR A 280 -4.11 -2.09 17.66
C THR A 280 -4.98 -2.45 18.85
N VAL A 281 -4.88 -1.71 19.96
CA VAL A 281 -5.74 -1.85 21.14
C VAL A 281 -7.18 -1.52 20.77
N VAL A 282 -7.40 -0.41 20.07
CA VAL A 282 -8.73 0.00 19.61
C VAL A 282 -9.34 -1.03 18.65
N LEU A 283 -8.56 -1.56 17.70
CA LEU A 283 -9.04 -2.62 16.81
C LEU A 283 -9.40 -3.90 17.54
N GLN A 284 -8.66 -4.27 18.59
CA GLN A 284 -8.99 -5.42 19.41
C GLN A 284 -10.33 -5.22 20.14
N HIS A 285 -10.54 -4.06 20.75
CA HIS A 285 -11.80 -3.71 21.41
C HIS A 285 -12.98 -3.70 20.43
N LEU A 286 -12.80 -3.12 19.23
CA LEU A 286 -13.81 -3.16 18.16
C LEU A 286 -14.17 -4.59 17.78
N GLN A 287 -13.19 -5.45 17.59
CA GLN A 287 -13.40 -6.85 17.24
C GLN A 287 -14.18 -7.59 18.31
N ASP A 288 -13.87 -7.38 19.59
CA ASP A 288 -14.54 -8.02 20.72
C ASP A 288 -15.96 -7.49 20.89
N MET A 289 -16.19 -6.20 20.72
CA MET A 289 -17.53 -5.61 20.72
C MET A 289 -18.42 -6.18 19.60
N ILE A 290 -17.88 -6.33 18.38
CA ILE A 290 -18.62 -6.94 17.27
C ILE A 290 -19.00 -8.38 17.59
N LYS A 291 -18.07 -9.18 18.16
CA LYS A 291 -18.36 -10.57 18.58
C LYS A 291 -19.46 -10.65 19.64
N GLN A 292 -19.40 -9.79 20.65
CA GLN A 292 -20.45 -9.73 21.69
C GLN A 292 -21.82 -9.39 21.11
N ASN A 293 -21.89 -8.42 20.22
CA ASN A 293 -23.14 -8.04 19.56
C ASN A 293 -23.72 -9.21 18.72
N GLU A 294 -22.88 -9.92 17.96
CA GLU A 294 -23.29 -11.12 17.21
C GLU A 294 -23.84 -12.22 18.14
N GLU A 295 -23.23 -12.43 19.30
CA GLU A 295 -23.70 -13.42 20.28
C GLU A 295 -25.05 -13.02 20.87
N ILE A 296 -25.23 -11.76 21.22
CA ILE A 296 -26.52 -11.22 21.71
C ILE A 296 -27.61 -11.41 20.64
N GLU A 297 -27.32 -11.07 19.38
CA GLU A 297 -28.26 -11.27 18.29
C GLU A 297 -28.65 -12.75 18.10
N ARG A 298 -27.66 -13.66 18.14
CA ARG A 298 -27.92 -15.10 18.07
C ARG A 298 -28.80 -15.62 19.23
N MET A 299 -28.55 -15.13 20.46
CA MET A 299 -29.37 -15.48 21.61
C MET A 299 -30.81 -14.96 21.45
N ASN A 300 -30.96 -13.70 20.99
CA ASN A 300 -32.30 -13.14 20.74
C ASN A 300 -33.07 -13.88 19.65
N GLN A 301 -32.41 -14.33 18.58
CA GLN A 301 -33.00 -15.13 17.53
C GLN A 301 -33.47 -16.50 18.07
N ARG A 302 -32.64 -17.17 18.88
CA ARG A 302 -33.01 -18.45 19.52
C ARG A 302 -34.19 -18.30 20.48
N MET A 303 -34.29 -17.19 21.21
CA MET A 303 -35.46 -16.94 22.09
C MET A 303 -36.74 -16.68 21.29
N LYS A 304 -36.62 -15.99 20.14
CA LYS A 304 -37.77 -15.75 19.24
C LYS A 304 -38.25 -17.02 18.54
N SER A 305 -37.38 -17.95 18.23
CA SER A 305 -37.74 -19.23 17.59
C SER A 305 -38.33 -20.27 18.55
N ARG A 306 -38.26 -20.02 19.87
CA ARG A 306 -38.86 -20.89 20.92
C ARG A 306 -40.27 -20.45 21.37
N LYS A 307 -40.71 -19.28 20.89
CA LYS A 307 -42.08 -18.78 21.03
C LYS A 307 -42.89 -19.11 19.79
#